data_a07ce3cd03837c46428e5bec92e82571
#
_entry.id   a07ce3cd03837c46428e5bec92e82571
#
_cell.length_a   1.000
_cell.length_b   1.000
_cell.length_c   1.000
_cell.angle_alpha   90.00
_cell.angle_beta   90.00
_cell.angle_gamma   90.00
#
_symmetry.space_group_name_H-M   'P 1'
#
loop_
_entity.id
_entity.type
_entity.pdbx_description
1 polymer ?
#
loop_
_entity_poly.entity_id
_entity_poly.type
_entity_poly.pdbx_seq_one_letter_code
_entity_poly.pdbx_strand_id
1 'polypeptide(L)'
;MTENVDIVIIGAGFSGLYAVHKFHEKYNVVCFEAGDGVGGTWYWNRYPGARVDIESVEYSYGFDEELQQEWKWPEYFSAQPDLERYANHVADRFDLRKNIRLSNAIKSLRFDEGINRWHVHSAGGDHVICKYVIAATGALSAPNMPDWPGREKFQGEIYHTTQWPDEPLDLKDKRVGIIGTGSTSIQASPILAERSKHLTVFQRTPAFSMPSGNRPLDEEHEREWKESYADRRAQMLDTYGVSLIEYPTKAAHECTPEEQQKILEGGWASKSAFQLMVAFTDVMTNREANEVVCEFARNKIRDIVGDPETAEKLCPKDYPIGAKRLCIDNGYYEMYNRDNVSLVDVKNAPIRAFTETGLKTDDATYDLDVIVTATGFDAVTGALSRIDIEGVDGLKLNDKWSEGPTSTFGFMVAG
;
A
#
# COMPACT_ATOMS: atom_id res chain seq x y z
N MET A 1 -23.10 28.58 5.21
CA MET A 1 -23.67 29.01 3.89
C MET A 1 -23.48 27.85 2.95
N THR A 2 -24.46 27.59 2.08
CA THR A 2 -24.33 26.54 1.05
C THR A 2 -23.51 27.08 -0.11
N GLU A 3 -22.50 26.37 -0.53
CA GLU A 3 -21.64 26.71 -1.66
C GLU A 3 -22.03 25.86 -2.89
N ASN A 4 -21.94 26.42 -4.10
CA ASN A 4 -22.21 25.71 -5.34
C ASN A 4 -20.92 25.62 -6.15
N VAL A 5 -20.55 24.40 -6.56
CA VAL A 5 -19.39 24.11 -7.40
C VAL A 5 -19.78 23.12 -8.50
N ASP A 6 -18.91 22.93 -9.50
CA ASP A 6 -19.14 21.91 -10.52
C ASP A 6 -18.73 20.53 -10.05
N ILE A 7 -17.56 20.44 -9.37
CA ILE A 7 -16.94 19.17 -8.99
C ILE A 7 -16.48 19.24 -7.54
N VAL A 8 -16.85 18.22 -6.76
CA VAL A 8 -16.24 17.92 -5.48
C VAL A 8 -15.28 16.72 -5.64
N ILE A 9 -14.06 16.86 -5.14
CA ILE A 9 -13.05 15.80 -5.10
C ILE A 9 -12.86 15.40 -3.64
N ILE A 10 -12.80 14.08 -3.35
CA ILE A 10 -12.62 13.56 -2.00
C ILE A 10 -11.27 12.87 -1.90
N GLY A 11 -10.35 13.47 -1.15
CA GLY A 11 -8.97 13.01 -0.95
C GLY A 11 -7.96 13.78 -1.81
N ALA A 12 -6.85 14.23 -1.19
CA ALA A 12 -5.74 14.94 -1.83
C ALA A 12 -4.48 14.05 -1.94
N GLY A 13 -4.66 12.75 -2.18
CA GLY A 13 -3.62 11.84 -2.61
C GLY A 13 -3.24 12.05 -4.09
N PHE A 14 -2.42 11.20 -4.68
CA PHE A 14 -1.98 11.33 -6.07
C PHE A 14 -3.17 11.44 -7.05
N SER A 15 -4.19 10.61 -6.89
CA SER A 15 -5.38 10.68 -7.76
C SER A 15 -6.14 12.00 -7.60
N GLY A 16 -6.28 12.50 -6.36
CA GLY A 16 -6.96 13.76 -6.08
C GLY A 16 -6.21 14.98 -6.58
N LEU A 17 -4.89 15.03 -6.37
CA LEU A 17 -4.04 16.09 -6.92
C LEU A 17 -4.13 16.15 -8.44
N TYR A 18 -4.10 14.98 -9.10
CA TYR A 18 -4.29 14.92 -10.55
C TYR A 18 -5.69 15.40 -10.97
N ALA A 19 -6.73 15.01 -10.25
CA ALA A 19 -8.09 15.45 -10.55
C ALA A 19 -8.24 16.97 -10.38
N VAL A 20 -7.68 17.56 -9.32
CA VAL A 20 -7.65 19.02 -9.15
C VAL A 20 -6.93 19.67 -10.34
N HIS A 21 -5.70 19.21 -10.64
CA HIS A 21 -4.91 19.72 -11.77
C HIS A 21 -5.68 19.67 -13.10
N LYS A 22 -6.37 18.56 -13.37
CA LYS A 22 -7.09 18.32 -14.63
C LYS A 22 -8.29 19.24 -14.83
N PHE A 23 -8.96 19.61 -13.73
CA PHE A 23 -10.27 20.26 -13.83
C PHE A 23 -10.33 21.71 -13.35
N HIS A 24 -9.41 22.17 -12.48
CA HIS A 24 -9.53 23.47 -11.80
C HIS A 24 -9.50 24.70 -12.72
N GLU A 25 -8.90 24.59 -13.91
CA GLU A 25 -8.87 25.70 -14.87
C GLU A 25 -10.20 25.91 -15.63
N LYS A 26 -10.99 24.82 -15.77
CA LYS A 26 -12.21 24.81 -16.59
C LYS A 26 -13.50 24.76 -15.79
N TYR A 27 -13.41 24.31 -14.55
CA TYR A 27 -14.55 24.09 -13.67
C TYR A 27 -14.29 24.67 -12.28
N ASN A 28 -15.37 25.03 -11.59
CA ASN A 28 -15.28 25.37 -10.18
C ASN A 28 -15.14 24.07 -9.38
N VAL A 29 -13.95 23.86 -8.80
CA VAL A 29 -13.56 22.62 -8.14
C VAL A 29 -13.22 22.88 -6.69
N VAL A 30 -13.68 22.03 -5.79
CA VAL A 30 -13.20 21.94 -4.41
C VAL A 30 -12.79 20.51 -4.07
N CYS A 31 -11.63 20.35 -3.46
CA CYS A 31 -11.12 19.09 -2.95
C CYS A 31 -11.17 19.09 -1.43
N PHE A 32 -11.65 18.00 -0.81
CA PHE A 32 -11.68 17.82 0.64
C PHE A 32 -10.68 16.72 1.02
N GLU A 33 -9.78 17.03 1.96
CA GLU A 33 -8.81 16.09 2.51
C GLU A 33 -8.98 15.96 4.03
N ALA A 34 -8.97 14.73 4.51
CA ALA A 34 -9.12 14.43 5.95
C ALA A 34 -7.88 14.83 6.76
N GLY A 35 -6.69 14.73 6.16
CA GLY A 35 -5.43 15.13 6.75
C GLY A 35 -5.17 16.63 6.67
N ASP A 36 -4.17 17.09 7.42
CA ASP A 36 -3.69 18.48 7.38
C ASP A 36 -2.61 18.71 6.29
N GLY A 37 -2.34 17.68 5.47
CA GLY A 37 -1.40 17.71 4.37
C GLY A 37 -1.89 16.92 3.15
N VAL A 38 -1.20 17.10 2.01
CA VAL A 38 -1.43 16.37 0.77
C VAL A 38 -0.49 15.17 0.68
N GLY A 39 -0.82 14.20 -0.21
CA GLY A 39 0.04 13.04 -0.46
C GLY A 39 -0.66 11.69 -0.26
N GLY A 40 -1.83 11.69 0.40
CA GLY A 40 -2.65 10.48 0.59
C GLY A 40 -1.87 9.34 1.26
N THR A 41 -1.62 8.24 0.55
CA THR A 41 -0.85 7.10 1.08
C THR A 41 0.47 7.53 1.72
N TRP A 42 1.17 8.47 1.11
CA TRP A 42 2.50 8.92 1.57
C TRP A 42 2.45 9.97 2.67
N TYR A 43 1.33 10.62 2.86
CA TYR A 43 1.03 11.43 4.02
C TYR A 43 0.68 10.57 5.24
N TRP A 44 -0.16 9.52 5.06
CA TRP A 44 -0.67 8.72 6.18
C TRP A 44 0.26 7.59 6.65
N ASN A 45 1.10 7.02 5.76
CA ASN A 45 1.90 5.84 6.05
C ASN A 45 3.38 6.20 6.28
N ARG A 46 3.67 6.77 7.44
CA ARG A 46 5.01 7.24 7.85
C ARG A 46 5.80 6.21 8.67
N TYR A 47 5.37 4.96 8.70
CA TYR A 47 6.06 3.90 9.43
C TYR A 47 7.49 3.72 8.90
N PRO A 48 8.45 3.26 9.76
CA PRO A 48 9.84 3.12 9.33
C PRO A 48 9.97 2.11 8.19
N GLY A 49 10.70 2.50 7.15
CA GLY A 49 10.90 1.66 5.98
C GLY A 49 9.82 1.76 4.90
N ALA A 50 8.77 2.57 5.09
CA ALA A 50 7.74 2.80 4.08
C ALA A 50 8.36 3.30 2.78
N ARG A 51 8.10 2.61 1.66
CA ARG A 51 8.64 2.92 0.33
C ARG A 51 7.80 2.32 -0.79
N VAL A 52 8.02 2.81 -2.01
CA VAL A 52 7.44 2.20 -3.21
C VAL A 52 8.03 0.81 -3.47
N ASP A 53 7.30 -0.01 -4.19
CA ASP A 53 7.68 -1.35 -4.62
C ASP A 53 7.70 -1.52 -6.16
N ILE A 54 7.70 -0.37 -6.85
CA ILE A 54 8.05 -0.21 -8.26
C ILE A 54 9.12 0.88 -8.36
N GLU A 55 9.80 0.98 -9.50
CA GLU A 55 10.82 2.02 -9.66
C GLU A 55 10.25 3.43 -9.50
N SER A 56 10.97 4.29 -8.78
CA SER A 56 10.55 5.67 -8.48
C SER A 56 10.25 6.48 -9.74
N VAL A 57 11.02 6.26 -10.81
CA VAL A 57 10.83 6.93 -12.09
C VAL A 57 9.53 6.56 -12.78
N GLU A 58 9.01 5.34 -12.55
CA GLU A 58 7.68 4.92 -12.99
C GLU A 58 6.58 5.51 -12.09
N TYR A 59 6.87 5.63 -10.77
CA TYR A 59 5.92 6.12 -9.76
C TYR A 59 5.86 7.65 -9.72
N SER A 60 5.67 8.28 -10.88
CA SER A 60 5.59 9.74 -11.04
C SER A 60 4.50 10.12 -12.04
N TYR A 61 4.05 11.37 -11.98
CA TYR A 61 3.09 11.86 -12.96
C TYR A 61 3.71 11.98 -14.36
N GLY A 62 2.92 11.65 -15.38
CA GLY A 62 3.33 11.75 -16.78
C GLY A 62 2.59 12.86 -17.54
N PHE A 63 1.90 13.78 -16.87
CA PHE A 63 1.06 14.78 -17.52
C PHE A 63 1.82 16.09 -17.83
N ASP A 64 3.01 16.26 -17.29
CA ASP A 64 3.83 17.48 -17.49
C ASP A 64 5.29 17.09 -17.71
N GLU A 65 5.83 17.49 -18.85
CA GLU A 65 7.18 17.12 -19.29
C GLU A 65 8.25 17.84 -18.44
N GLU A 66 8.03 19.12 -18.12
CA GLU A 66 8.98 19.89 -17.32
C GLU A 66 9.09 19.30 -15.91
N LEU A 67 7.98 18.91 -15.28
CA LEU A 67 7.97 18.23 -13.98
C LEU A 67 8.82 16.96 -14.03
N GLN A 68 8.69 16.15 -15.09
CA GLN A 68 9.47 14.92 -15.26
C GLN A 68 10.97 15.20 -15.39
N GLN A 69 11.35 16.30 -16.06
CA GLN A 69 12.75 16.67 -16.25
C GLN A 69 13.38 17.28 -15.00
N GLU A 70 12.66 18.10 -14.23
CA GLU A 70 13.22 18.79 -13.07
C GLU A 70 13.30 17.92 -11.83
N TRP A 71 12.35 16.98 -11.64
CA TRP A 71 12.33 16.16 -10.43
C TRP A 71 13.43 15.10 -10.44
N LYS A 72 14.07 14.93 -9.29
CA LYS A 72 15.12 13.92 -9.07
C LYS A 72 14.73 12.98 -7.96
N TRP A 73 14.76 11.69 -8.26
CA TRP A 73 14.55 10.64 -7.29
C TRP A 73 15.88 10.23 -6.65
N PRO A 74 15.96 10.08 -5.30
CA PRO A 74 17.23 9.72 -4.66
C PRO A 74 17.57 8.24 -4.79
N GLU A 75 16.58 7.37 -4.94
CA GLU A 75 16.72 5.92 -4.92
C GLU A 75 15.86 5.26 -6.00
N TYR A 76 16.22 4.02 -6.38
CA TYR A 76 15.40 3.20 -7.28
C TYR A 76 13.99 2.98 -6.72
N PHE A 77 13.88 2.70 -5.43
CA PHE A 77 12.62 2.54 -4.70
C PHE A 77 12.57 3.58 -3.58
N SER A 78 12.11 4.77 -3.91
CA SER A 78 12.11 5.92 -3.00
C SER A 78 11.29 5.68 -1.74
N ALA A 79 11.79 6.22 -0.64
CA ALA A 79 11.14 6.16 0.66
C ALA A 79 9.96 7.15 0.77
N GLN A 80 9.10 6.92 1.75
CA GLN A 80 7.92 7.73 2.02
C GLN A 80 8.20 9.26 2.06
N PRO A 81 9.26 9.77 2.72
CA PRO A 81 9.49 11.22 2.77
C PRO A 81 9.71 11.84 1.39
N ASP A 82 10.33 11.11 0.46
CA ASP A 82 10.56 11.59 -0.90
C ASP A 82 9.27 11.65 -1.71
N LEU A 83 8.40 10.70 -1.51
CA LEU A 83 7.10 10.64 -2.18
C LEU A 83 6.13 11.70 -1.64
N GLU A 84 6.15 11.95 -0.34
CA GLU A 84 5.41 13.05 0.27
C GLU A 84 5.94 14.41 -0.22
N ARG A 85 7.28 14.58 -0.28
CA ARG A 85 7.92 15.77 -0.86
C ARG A 85 7.52 15.97 -2.32
N TYR A 86 7.46 14.89 -3.13
CA TYR A 86 7.01 14.96 -4.51
C TYR A 86 5.55 15.41 -4.63
N ALA A 87 4.64 14.83 -3.82
CA ALA A 87 3.23 15.23 -3.81
C ALA A 87 3.06 16.72 -3.42
N ASN A 88 3.81 17.19 -2.42
CA ASN A 88 3.82 18.59 -2.02
C ASN A 88 4.38 19.49 -3.14
N HIS A 89 5.48 19.09 -3.77
CA HIS A 89 6.05 19.83 -4.90
C HIS A 89 5.03 19.99 -6.05
N VAL A 90 4.32 18.93 -6.40
CA VAL A 90 3.27 18.98 -7.43
C VAL A 90 2.12 19.90 -7.02
N ALA A 91 1.66 19.84 -5.77
CA ALA A 91 0.61 20.71 -5.27
C ALA A 91 1.00 22.20 -5.33
N ASP A 92 2.26 22.51 -5.02
CA ASP A 92 2.80 23.88 -5.04
C ASP A 92 3.07 24.37 -6.45
N ARG A 93 3.73 23.54 -7.29
CA ARG A 93 4.08 23.88 -8.68
C ARG A 93 2.86 24.27 -9.51
N PHE A 94 1.76 23.56 -9.36
CA PHE A 94 0.53 23.78 -10.13
C PHE A 94 -0.53 24.60 -9.36
N ASP A 95 -0.16 25.25 -8.24
CA ASP A 95 -1.05 26.08 -7.41
C ASP A 95 -2.38 25.37 -7.04
N LEU A 96 -2.29 24.08 -6.72
CA LEU A 96 -3.49 23.27 -6.45
C LEU A 96 -4.08 23.51 -5.06
N ARG A 97 -3.26 23.99 -4.10
CA ARG A 97 -3.67 24.13 -2.68
C ARG A 97 -4.85 25.07 -2.51
N LYS A 98 -5.03 26.06 -3.35
CA LYS A 98 -6.17 26.99 -3.31
C LYS A 98 -7.53 26.30 -3.46
N ASN A 99 -7.53 25.10 -4.08
CA ASN A 99 -8.73 24.29 -4.28
C ASN A 99 -8.90 23.19 -3.23
N ILE A 100 -7.94 23.05 -2.27
CA ILE A 100 -7.93 21.95 -1.30
C ILE A 100 -8.26 22.46 0.09
N ARG A 101 -9.24 21.83 0.74
CA ARG A 101 -9.62 22.05 2.14
C ARG A 101 -9.09 20.89 2.98
N LEU A 102 -8.03 21.18 3.72
CA LEU A 102 -7.37 20.22 4.61
C LEU A 102 -8.13 20.07 5.93
N SER A 103 -7.82 19.01 6.70
CA SER A 103 -8.44 18.68 7.99
C SER A 103 -9.98 18.64 7.95
N ASN A 104 -10.51 18.20 6.81
CA ASN A 104 -11.94 18.32 6.53
C ASN A 104 -12.50 17.10 5.79
N ALA A 105 -12.67 16.00 6.52
CA ALA A 105 -13.20 14.75 5.97
C ALA A 105 -14.66 14.88 5.51
N ILE A 106 -15.03 14.22 4.43
CA ILE A 106 -16.43 14.10 4.00
C ILE A 106 -17.15 13.07 4.87
N LYS A 107 -18.35 13.44 5.36
CA LYS A 107 -19.23 12.59 6.17
C LYS A 107 -20.36 11.97 5.38
N SER A 108 -20.98 12.74 4.48
CA SER A 108 -22.10 12.22 3.71
C SER A 108 -22.24 12.86 2.34
N LEU A 109 -22.80 12.10 1.43
CA LEU A 109 -23.19 12.48 0.08
C LEU A 109 -24.66 12.12 -0.09
N ARG A 110 -25.50 13.06 -0.58
CA ARG A 110 -26.91 12.85 -0.88
C ARG A 110 -27.20 13.35 -2.29
N PHE A 111 -27.74 12.48 -3.14
CA PHE A 111 -28.16 12.88 -4.47
C PHE A 111 -29.58 13.44 -4.44
N ASP A 112 -29.74 14.67 -4.88
CA ASP A 112 -31.04 15.33 -5.02
C ASP A 112 -31.51 15.22 -6.47
N GLU A 113 -32.49 14.37 -6.73
CA GLU A 113 -33.06 14.11 -8.04
C GLU A 113 -33.84 15.33 -8.58
N GLY A 114 -34.42 16.16 -7.70
CA GLY A 114 -35.18 17.32 -8.09
C GLY A 114 -34.35 18.39 -8.79
N ILE A 115 -33.08 18.50 -8.41
CA ILE A 115 -32.14 19.47 -9.01
C ILE A 115 -30.97 18.77 -9.75
N ASN A 116 -30.91 17.46 -9.73
CA ASN A 116 -29.86 16.63 -10.33
C ASN A 116 -28.47 17.05 -9.85
N ARG A 117 -28.27 17.07 -8.52
CA ARG A 117 -27.05 17.50 -7.85
C ARG A 117 -26.77 16.67 -6.60
N TRP A 118 -25.52 16.63 -6.22
CA TRP A 118 -25.07 16.08 -4.96
C TRP A 118 -25.03 17.15 -3.87
N HIS A 119 -25.55 16.83 -2.70
CA HIS A 119 -25.31 17.54 -1.46
C HIS A 119 -24.17 16.85 -0.71
N VAL A 120 -23.08 17.56 -0.49
CA VAL A 120 -21.86 17.07 0.13
C VAL A 120 -21.70 17.74 1.50
N HIS A 121 -21.58 16.96 2.56
CA HIS A 121 -21.38 17.44 3.92
C HIS A 121 -20.06 16.99 4.48
N SER A 122 -19.27 17.92 5.02
CA SER A 122 -17.99 17.66 5.64
C SER A 122 -18.03 17.60 7.16
N ALA A 123 -16.94 17.11 7.76
CA ALA A 123 -16.74 17.11 9.21
C ALA A 123 -16.57 18.51 9.77
N GLY A 124 -15.99 19.42 9.00
CA GLY A 124 -15.82 20.83 9.34
C GLY A 124 -17.10 21.67 9.27
N GLY A 125 -18.22 21.06 8.85
CA GLY A 125 -19.52 21.74 8.75
C GLY A 125 -19.80 22.41 7.41
N ASP A 126 -18.97 22.16 6.38
CA ASP A 126 -19.28 22.63 5.03
C ASP A 126 -20.47 21.87 4.44
N HIS A 127 -21.28 22.61 3.71
CA HIS A 127 -22.32 22.09 2.85
C HIS A 127 -22.10 22.61 1.43
N VAL A 128 -21.76 21.69 0.52
CA VAL A 128 -21.48 22.01 -0.89
C VAL A 128 -22.46 21.27 -1.79
N ILE A 129 -22.99 21.96 -2.79
CA ILE A 129 -23.82 21.38 -3.85
C ILE A 129 -22.98 21.29 -5.11
N CYS A 130 -22.92 20.10 -5.74
CA CYS A 130 -22.12 19.90 -6.95
C CYS A 130 -22.82 19.00 -7.98
N LYS A 131 -22.34 19.05 -9.21
CA LYS A 131 -22.82 18.18 -10.28
C LYS A 131 -22.14 16.81 -10.26
N TYR A 132 -20.83 16.80 -9.98
CA TYR A 132 -20.02 15.59 -10.00
C TYR A 132 -19.26 15.43 -8.68
N VAL A 133 -19.11 14.19 -8.25
CA VAL A 133 -18.23 13.80 -7.15
C VAL A 133 -17.16 12.88 -7.70
N ILE A 134 -15.89 13.19 -7.43
CA ILE A 134 -14.75 12.33 -7.73
C ILE A 134 -14.22 11.78 -6.41
N ALA A 135 -14.44 10.50 -6.17
CA ALA A 135 -14.00 9.82 -4.97
C ALA A 135 -12.55 9.33 -5.14
N ALA A 136 -11.58 10.22 -4.88
CA ALA A 136 -10.14 9.92 -4.88
C ALA A 136 -9.66 9.43 -3.49
N THR A 137 -10.51 8.64 -2.81
CA THR A 137 -10.36 8.24 -1.40
C THR A 137 -9.22 7.25 -1.13
N GLY A 138 -8.66 6.66 -2.18
CA GLY A 138 -7.59 5.67 -2.08
C GLY A 138 -8.10 4.27 -1.74
N ALA A 139 -7.44 3.25 -2.30
CA ALA A 139 -7.80 1.85 -2.10
C ALA A 139 -7.31 1.29 -0.75
N LEU A 140 -6.33 1.92 -0.11
CA LEU A 140 -5.70 1.49 1.14
C LEU A 140 -5.68 2.66 2.13
N SER A 141 -6.86 3.21 2.46
CA SER A 141 -7.00 4.37 3.36
C SER A 141 -7.91 4.11 4.57
N ALA A 142 -8.60 2.97 4.59
CA ALA A 142 -9.45 2.54 5.71
C ALA A 142 -8.72 1.48 6.56
N PRO A 143 -8.01 1.86 7.65
CA PRO A 143 -7.24 0.92 8.44
C PRO A 143 -8.13 -0.11 9.14
N ASN A 144 -7.65 -1.35 9.21
CA ASN A 144 -8.32 -2.45 9.90
C ASN A 144 -7.69 -2.63 11.29
N MET A 145 -8.39 -2.14 12.31
CA MET A 145 -7.96 -2.28 13.71
C MET A 145 -8.55 -3.55 14.31
N PRO A 146 -7.75 -4.42 14.91
CA PRO A 146 -8.27 -5.59 15.59
C PRO A 146 -9.09 -5.21 16.81
N ASP A 147 -10.22 -5.89 16.99
CA ASP A 147 -11.12 -5.72 18.14
C ASP A 147 -10.85 -6.82 19.21
N TRP A 148 -9.60 -6.88 19.68
CA TRP A 148 -9.26 -7.76 20.80
C TRP A 148 -9.52 -7.04 22.12
N PRO A 149 -10.09 -7.72 23.14
CA PRO A 149 -10.37 -7.13 24.46
C PRO A 149 -9.08 -6.76 25.20
N GLY A 150 -9.19 -5.80 26.10
CA GLY A 150 -8.13 -5.44 27.04
C GLY A 150 -7.14 -4.41 26.53
N ARG A 151 -7.38 -3.78 25.36
CA ARG A 151 -6.50 -2.74 24.82
C ARG A 151 -6.27 -1.59 25.81
N GLU A 152 -7.31 -1.22 26.54
CA GLU A 152 -7.31 -0.17 27.57
C GLU A 152 -6.48 -0.52 28.82
N LYS A 153 -6.12 -1.81 28.99
CA LYS A 153 -5.31 -2.30 30.13
C LYS A 153 -3.83 -2.28 29.86
N PHE A 154 -3.46 -2.29 28.58
CA PHE A 154 -2.06 -2.34 28.22
C PHE A 154 -1.34 -1.07 28.64
N GLN A 155 -0.25 -1.22 29.41
CA GLN A 155 0.51 -0.11 30.01
C GLN A 155 1.62 0.41 29.08
N GLY A 156 1.89 -0.27 27.97
CA GLY A 156 2.83 0.16 26.94
C GLY A 156 2.18 1.02 25.87
N GLU A 157 2.87 1.17 24.76
CA GLU A 157 2.46 2.00 23.63
C GLU A 157 1.92 1.15 22.48
N ILE A 158 0.84 1.59 21.85
CA ILE A 158 0.25 0.92 20.67
C ILE A 158 0.26 1.88 19.51
N TYR A 159 0.91 1.49 18.42
CA TYR A 159 0.97 2.26 17.18
C TYR A 159 0.31 1.48 16.05
N HIS A 160 -0.53 2.16 15.26
CA HIS A 160 -0.96 1.65 13.97
C HIS A 160 -0.07 2.24 12.88
N THR A 161 0.31 1.44 11.89
CA THR A 161 1.24 1.87 10.84
C THR A 161 0.74 3.06 10.01
N THR A 162 -0.58 3.30 9.96
CA THR A 162 -1.19 4.50 9.32
C THR A 162 -1.31 5.70 10.25
N GLN A 163 -0.91 5.57 11.50
CA GLN A 163 -0.96 6.61 12.54
C GLN A 163 0.40 6.66 13.25
N TRP A 164 1.46 6.50 12.47
CA TRP A 164 2.81 6.57 13.00
C TRP A 164 3.12 8.02 13.41
N PRO A 165 3.70 8.24 14.59
CA PRO A 165 4.01 9.59 15.04
C PRO A 165 5.10 10.24 14.16
N ASP A 166 5.05 11.57 14.07
CA ASP A 166 6.03 12.34 13.32
C ASP A 166 7.42 12.31 13.98
N GLU A 167 7.44 12.28 15.32
CA GLU A 167 8.67 12.18 16.08
C GLU A 167 9.21 10.75 16.09
N PRO A 168 10.53 10.57 15.93
CA PRO A 168 11.14 9.24 16.00
C PRO A 168 10.89 8.57 17.35
N LEU A 169 10.41 7.31 17.31
CA LEU A 169 10.23 6.52 18.52
C LEU A 169 11.58 6.06 19.07
N ASP A 170 11.77 6.22 20.39
CA ASP A 170 12.86 5.58 21.11
C ASP A 170 12.50 4.14 21.45
N LEU A 171 13.00 3.23 20.62
CA LEU A 171 12.78 1.78 20.77
C LEU A 171 13.97 1.08 21.44
N LYS A 172 15.03 1.80 21.76
CA LYS A 172 16.18 1.26 22.46
C LYS A 172 15.73 0.64 23.79
N ASP A 173 16.20 -0.55 24.06
CA ASP A 173 15.84 -1.33 25.23
C ASP A 173 14.37 -1.77 25.32
N LYS A 174 13.53 -1.54 24.28
CA LYS A 174 12.12 -1.93 24.23
C LYS A 174 11.92 -3.31 23.58
N ARG A 175 10.98 -4.07 24.15
CA ARG A 175 10.44 -5.29 23.52
C ARG A 175 9.30 -4.84 22.61
N VAL A 176 9.46 -5.02 21.31
CA VAL A 176 8.50 -4.59 20.30
C VAL A 176 7.77 -5.81 19.74
N GLY A 177 6.45 -5.77 19.69
CA GLY A 177 5.63 -6.74 18.97
C GLY A 177 5.05 -6.13 17.71
N ILE A 178 5.23 -6.75 16.54
CA ILE A 178 4.53 -6.35 15.31
C ILE A 178 3.53 -7.41 14.88
N ILE A 179 2.28 -7.00 14.62
CA ILE A 179 1.19 -7.89 14.27
C ILE A 179 0.86 -7.79 12.79
N GLY A 180 1.07 -8.88 12.07
CA GLY A 180 0.88 -8.96 10.62
C GLY A 180 2.17 -9.18 9.86
N THR A 181 2.06 -9.67 8.62
CA THR A 181 3.17 -10.00 7.72
C THR A 181 2.88 -9.61 6.27
N GLY A 182 2.09 -8.54 6.07
CA GLY A 182 1.90 -7.91 4.77
C GLY A 182 3.03 -6.94 4.45
N SER A 183 2.95 -6.25 3.31
CA SER A 183 3.98 -5.34 2.80
C SER A 183 4.48 -4.33 3.84
N THR A 184 3.57 -3.74 4.59
CA THR A 184 3.90 -2.78 5.67
C THR A 184 4.79 -3.39 6.75
N SER A 185 4.44 -4.59 7.24
CA SER A 185 5.25 -5.29 8.26
C SER A 185 6.59 -5.73 7.69
N ILE A 186 6.61 -6.23 6.45
CA ILE A 186 7.84 -6.64 5.75
C ILE A 186 8.83 -5.48 5.63
N GLN A 187 8.33 -4.27 5.36
CA GLN A 187 9.17 -3.06 5.27
C GLN A 187 9.60 -2.53 6.64
N ALA A 188 8.71 -2.58 7.64
CA ALA A 188 9.00 -2.02 8.97
C ALA A 188 9.87 -2.92 9.84
N SER A 189 9.65 -4.24 9.78
CA SER A 189 10.26 -5.20 10.70
C SER A 189 11.79 -5.18 10.73
N PRO A 190 12.54 -5.10 9.61
CA PRO A 190 13.99 -5.02 9.65
C PRO A 190 14.50 -3.82 10.45
N ILE A 191 13.87 -2.66 10.28
CA ILE A 191 14.25 -1.43 10.99
C ILE A 191 13.87 -1.51 12.47
N LEU A 192 12.70 -2.09 12.79
CA LEU A 192 12.30 -2.32 14.17
C LEU A 192 13.25 -3.30 14.86
N ALA A 193 13.68 -4.36 14.17
CA ALA A 193 14.66 -5.33 14.69
C ALA A 193 16.02 -4.68 15.01
N GLU A 194 16.46 -3.73 14.19
CA GLU A 194 17.72 -3.00 14.40
C GLU A 194 17.65 -2.05 15.62
N ARG A 195 16.48 -1.40 15.81
CA ARG A 195 16.32 -0.34 16.80
C ARG A 195 15.83 -0.80 18.15
N SER A 196 15.24 -2.00 18.25
CA SER A 196 14.65 -2.52 19.49
C SER A 196 15.57 -3.51 20.21
N LYS A 197 15.31 -3.69 21.52
CA LYS A 197 15.95 -4.75 22.31
C LYS A 197 15.58 -6.11 21.78
N HIS A 198 14.31 -6.33 21.46
CA HIS A 198 13.78 -7.58 20.91
C HIS A 198 12.56 -7.27 20.04
N LEU A 199 12.46 -7.89 18.87
CA LEU A 199 11.31 -7.85 18.00
C LEU A 199 10.60 -9.21 17.99
N THR A 200 9.30 -9.21 18.27
CA THR A 200 8.43 -10.37 18.10
C THR A 200 7.46 -10.12 16.94
N VAL A 201 7.55 -10.93 15.89
CA VAL A 201 6.63 -10.86 14.74
C VAL A 201 5.50 -11.86 14.92
N PHE A 202 4.26 -11.37 14.99
CA PHE A 202 3.06 -12.20 15.09
C PHE A 202 2.48 -12.47 13.71
N GLN A 203 2.72 -13.68 13.20
CA GLN A 203 2.37 -14.10 11.86
C GLN A 203 1.10 -14.97 11.84
N ARG A 204 0.07 -14.53 11.12
CA ARG A 204 -1.09 -15.37 10.77
C ARG A 204 -0.89 -16.14 9.47
N THR A 205 -0.38 -15.47 8.46
CA THR A 205 -0.17 -16.03 7.13
C THR A 205 1.15 -15.48 6.59
N PRO A 206 2.13 -16.33 6.28
CA PRO A 206 3.38 -15.87 5.69
C PRO A 206 3.13 -15.19 4.33
N ALA A 207 3.99 -14.28 3.94
CA ALA A 207 3.93 -13.63 2.63
C ALA A 207 5.16 -13.95 1.81
N PHE A 208 4.97 -14.07 0.48
CA PHE A 208 6.09 -14.07 -0.44
C PHE A 208 6.71 -12.67 -0.49
N SER A 209 8.02 -12.60 -0.34
CA SER A 209 8.82 -11.40 -0.51
C SER A 209 10.09 -11.71 -1.27
N MET A 210 10.67 -10.69 -1.89
CA MET A 210 11.97 -10.78 -2.55
C MET A 210 12.79 -9.53 -2.28
N PRO A 211 14.13 -9.63 -2.26
CA PRO A 211 15.00 -8.50 -2.02
C PRO A 211 14.82 -7.41 -3.07
N SER A 212 14.61 -6.16 -2.63
CA SER A 212 14.49 -5.01 -3.53
C SER A 212 15.82 -4.67 -4.21
N GLY A 213 16.94 -4.94 -3.53
CA GLY A 213 18.26 -4.47 -3.96
C GLY A 213 18.30 -2.94 -4.08
N ASN A 214 17.49 -2.24 -3.27
CA ASN A 214 17.41 -0.78 -3.33
C ASN A 214 18.78 -0.13 -3.15
N ARG A 215 19.02 0.90 -3.93
CA ARG A 215 20.26 1.65 -3.97
C ARG A 215 20.01 3.07 -4.45
N PRO A 216 20.95 4.01 -4.28
CA PRO A 216 20.85 5.32 -4.91
C PRO A 216 20.59 5.20 -6.40
N LEU A 217 19.71 6.04 -6.93
CA LEU A 217 19.45 6.11 -8.36
C LEU A 217 20.72 6.62 -9.06
N ASP A 218 21.22 5.83 -10.01
CA ASP A 218 22.40 6.26 -10.76
C ASP A 218 22.04 7.28 -11.85
N GLU A 219 23.00 8.17 -12.12
CA GLU A 219 22.82 9.27 -13.07
C GLU A 219 22.59 8.80 -14.51
N GLU A 220 23.10 7.63 -14.88
CA GLU A 220 22.90 7.08 -16.22
C GLU A 220 21.47 6.60 -16.40
N HIS A 221 20.95 5.85 -15.43
CA HIS A 221 19.55 5.38 -15.43
C HIS A 221 18.57 6.57 -15.40
N GLU A 222 18.83 7.58 -14.55
CA GLU A 222 18.02 8.80 -14.51
C GLU A 222 18.00 9.50 -15.87
N ARG A 223 19.17 9.66 -16.52
CA ARG A 223 19.30 10.30 -17.82
C ARG A 223 18.53 9.53 -18.89
N GLU A 224 18.71 8.21 -18.98
CA GLU A 224 18.00 7.38 -19.95
C GLU A 224 16.49 7.49 -19.83
N TRP A 225 15.98 7.53 -18.58
CA TRP A 225 14.56 7.74 -18.35
C TRP A 225 14.12 9.13 -18.82
N LYS A 226 14.87 10.18 -18.47
CA LYS A 226 14.53 11.57 -18.85
C LYS A 226 14.54 11.78 -20.36
N GLU A 227 15.47 11.15 -21.08
CA GLU A 227 15.54 11.19 -22.53
C GLU A 227 14.41 10.44 -23.23
N SER A 228 13.78 9.48 -22.56
CA SER A 228 12.82 8.54 -23.16
C SER A 228 11.48 8.42 -22.43
N TYR A 229 11.13 9.36 -21.53
CA TYR A 229 9.90 9.27 -20.74
C TYR A 229 8.63 9.05 -21.58
N ALA A 230 8.47 9.81 -22.66
CA ALA A 230 7.29 9.72 -23.52
C ALA A 230 7.14 8.32 -24.13
N ASP A 231 8.23 7.78 -24.67
CA ASP A 231 8.24 6.46 -25.30
C ASP A 231 8.03 5.33 -24.26
N ARG A 232 8.70 5.42 -23.11
CA ARG A 232 8.54 4.46 -22.01
C ARG A 232 7.11 4.48 -21.46
N ARG A 233 6.50 5.66 -21.26
CA ARG A 233 5.11 5.80 -20.83
C ARG A 233 4.13 5.21 -21.85
N ALA A 234 4.36 5.43 -23.15
CA ALA A 234 3.56 4.81 -24.18
C ALA A 234 3.68 3.28 -24.16
N GLN A 235 4.90 2.74 -24.02
CA GLN A 235 5.11 1.30 -23.86
C GLN A 235 4.41 0.73 -22.60
N MET A 236 4.48 1.43 -21.46
CA MET A 236 3.81 1.03 -20.24
C MET A 236 2.29 0.88 -20.43
N LEU A 237 1.66 1.80 -21.18
CA LEU A 237 0.21 1.74 -21.45
C LEU A 237 -0.21 0.52 -22.26
N ASP A 238 0.70 -0.05 -23.04
CA ASP A 238 0.47 -1.27 -23.81
C ASP A 238 0.73 -2.55 -22.99
N THR A 239 1.17 -2.41 -21.73
CA THR A 239 1.41 -3.54 -20.84
C THR A 239 0.23 -3.78 -19.89
N TYR A 240 0.01 -5.04 -19.50
CA TYR A 240 -1.07 -5.42 -18.59
C TYR A 240 -0.94 -4.78 -17.19
N GLY A 241 0.29 -4.62 -16.69
CA GLY A 241 0.58 -4.06 -15.37
C GLY A 241 0.90 -2.56 -15.37
N VAL A 242 0.86 -1.91 -16.53
CA VAL A 242 1.27 -0.49 -16.70
C VAL A 242 2.69 -0.26 -16.14
N SER A 243 3.59 -1.21 -16.34
CA SER A 243 5.00 -1.17 -15.93
C SER A 243 5.88 -1.81 -17.01
N LEU A 244 7.14 -1.40 -17.10
CA LEU A 244 8.09 -1.98 -18.05
C LEU A 244 8.61 -3.30 -17.49
N ILE A 245 8.05 -4.40 -17.98
CA ILE A 245 8.47 -5.76 -17.67
C ILE A 245 8.69 -6.56 -18.96
N GLU A 246 9.62 -7.50 -18.92
CA GLU A 246 9.82 -8.43 -20.01
C GLU A 246 8.80 -9.56 -19.92
N TYR A 247 7.91 -9.65 -20.91
CA TYR A 247 6.93 -10.73 -20.98
C TYR A 247 7.57 -12.04 -21.48
N PRO A 248 7.30 -13.16 -20.82
CA PRO A 248 7.79 -14.46 -21.24
C PRO A 248 7.14 -14.89 -22.55
N THR A 249 7.83 -15.74 -23.28
CA THR A 249 7.34 -16.34 -24.54
C THR A 249 7.03 -17.82 -24.41
N LYS A 250 7.41 -18.46 -23.29
CA LYS A 250 7.25 -19.89 -23.04
C LYS A 250 6.40 -20.14 -21.81
N ALA A 251 5.58 -21.18 -21.83
CA ALA A 251 4.95 -21.75 -20.66
C ALA A 251 5.97 -22.56 -19.82
N ALA A 252 5.68 -22.77 -18.54
CA ALA A 252 6.59 -23.48 -17.65
C ALA A 252 6.94 -24.91 -18.16
N HIS A 253 5.93 -25.65 -18.66
CA HIS A 253 6.12 -27.02 -19.18
C HIS A 253 6.91 -27.10 -20.48
N GLU A 254 7.09 -25.99 -21.20
CA GLU A 254 7.91 -25.91 -22.41
C GLU A 254 9.41 -25.72 -22.12
N CYS A 255 9.76 -25.54 -20.84
CA CYS A 255 11.11 -25.30 -20.35
C CYS A 255 11.65 -26.54 -19.63
N THR A 256 12.92 -26.88 -19.84
CA THR A 256 13.60 -27.88 -19.01
C THR A 256 13.76 -27.35 -17.58
N PRO A 257 14.02 -28.23 -16.58
CA PRO A 257 14.28 -27.78 -15.20
C PRO A 257 15.41 -26.76 -15.10
N GLU A 258 16.45 -26.90 -15.90
CA GLU A 258 17.61 -26.00 -15.96
C GLU A 258 17.22 -24.64 -16.56
N GLU A 259 16.39 -24.64 -17.61
CA GLU A 259 15.84 -23.40 -18.20
C GLU A 259 14.91 -22.69 -17.21
N GLN A 260 14.03 -23.43 -16.51
CA GLN A 260 13.15 -22.89 -15.48
C GLN A 260 13.99 -22.21 -14.37
N GLN A 261 15.00 -22.89 -13.85
CA GLN A 261 15.87 -22.34 -12.81
C GLN A 261 16.56 -21.05 -13.29
N LYS A 262 17.09 -21.03 -14.52
CA LYS A 262 17.73 -19.84 -15.08
C LYS A 262 16.79 -18.65 -15.21
N ILE A 263 15.56 -18.89 -15.66
CA ILE A 263 14.52 -17.85 -15.81
C ILE A 263 14.16 -17.28 -14.43
N LEU A 264 13.93 -18.15 -13.44
CA LEU A 264 13.56 -17.76 -12.09
C LEU A 264 14.70 -17.02 -11.36
N GLU A 265 15.94 -17.44 -11.54
CA GLU A 265 17.11 -16.70 -11.03
C GLU A 265 17.23 -15.31 -11.69
N GLY A 266 16.97 -15.22 -12.99
CA GLY A 266 16.90 -13.95 -13.70
C GLY A 266 15.80 -13.03 -13.15
N GLY A 267 14.59 -13.55 -12.94
CA GLY A 267 13.48 -12.83 -12.32
C GLY A 267 13.80 -12.36 -10.90
N TRP A 268 14.42 -13.20 -10.09
CA TRP A 268 14.87 -12.84 -8.74
C TRP A 268 15.95 -11.76 -8.75
N ALA A 269 16.91 -11.86 -9.67
CA ALA A 269 17.99 -10.90 -9.84
C ALA A 269 17.53 -9.55 -10.40
N SER A 270 16.40 -9.50 -11.13
CA SER A 270 15.84 -8.26 -11.69
C SER A 270 15.36 -7.28 -10.63
N LYS A 271 15.14 -7.74 -9.39
CA LYS A 271 14.57 -6.95 -8.29
C LYS A 271 13.15 -6.43 -8.54
N SER A 272 12.47 -6.97 -9.55
CA SER A 272 11.08 -6.65 -9.89
C SER A 272 10.15 -7.79 -9.45
N ALA A 273 9.25 -7.50 -8.53
CA ALA A 273 8.22 -8.46 -8.12
C ALA A 273 7.36 -8.93 -9.30
N PHE A 274 7.08 -8.05 -10.24
CA PHE A 274 6.32 -8.40 -11.44
C PHE A 274 7.06 -9.38 -12.34
N GLN A 275 8.38 -9.21 -12.52
CA GLN A 275 9.16 -10.10 -13.38
C GLN A 275 9.16 -11.55 -12.89
N LEU A 276 9.19 -11.77 -11.57
CA LEU A 276 9.08 -13.11 -11.00
C LEU A 276 7.66 -13.69 -11.17
N MET A 277 6.62 -12.86 -10.99
CA MET A 277 5.23 -13.28 -11.14
C MET A 277 4.85 -13.65 -12.59
N VAL A 278 5.55 -13.10 -13.56
CA VAL A 278 5.37 -13.40 -14.99
C VAL A 278 6.55 -14.18 -15.58
N ALA A 279 7.24 -15.00 -14.79
CA ALA A 279 8.38 -15.78 -15.25
C ALA A 279 8.03 -16.71 -16.43
N PHE A 280 6.80 -17.22 -16.49
CA PHE A 280 6.27 -18.03 -17.57
C PHE A 280 4.91 -17.50 -18.02
N THR A 281 4.50 -17.79 -19.27
CA THR A 281 3.23 -17.29 -19.83
C THR A 281 1.99 -17.77 -19.07
N ASP A 282 2.12 -18.88 -18.34
CA ASP A 282 1.01 -19.58 -17.68
C ASP A 282 1.04 -19.53 -16.15
N VAL A 283 1.94 -18.77 -15.51
CA VAL A 283 2.03 -18.68 -14.04
C VAL A 283 0.70 -18.29 -13.39
N MET A 284 -0.04 -17.36 -14.00
CA MET A 284 -1.28 -16.83 -13.42
C MET A 284 -2.52 -17.67 -13.74
N THR A 285 -2.41 -18.65 -14.64
CA THR A 285 -3.54 -19.46 -15.15
C THR A 285 -3.37 -20.96 -14.96
N ASN A 286 -2.16 -21.42 -14.68
CA ASN A 286 -1.82 -22.83 -14.50
C ASN A 286 -1.23 -23.06 -13.11
N ARG A 287 -1.88 -23.93 -12.32
CA ARG A 287 -1.46 -24.21 -10.94
C ARG A 287 -0.09 -24.88 -10.86
N GLU A 288 0.25 -25.75 -11.80
CA GLU A 288 1.55 -26.44 -11.81
C GLU A 288 2.68 -25.46 -12.13
N ALA A 289 2.48 -24.57 -13.11
CA ALA A 289 3.41 -23.51 -13.43
C ALA A 289 3.60 -22.53 -12.26
N ASN A 290 2.52 -22.18 -11.57
CA ASN A 290 2.59 -21.33 -10.38
C ASN A 290 3.36 -22.01 -9.25
N GLU A 291 3.17 -23.31 -9.03
CA GLU A 291 3.87 -24.07 -7.99
C GLU A 291 5.37 -24.12 -8.23
N VAL A 292 5.85 -24.16 -9.48
CA VAL A 292 7.28 -24.06 -9.83
C VAL A 292 7.86 -22.73 -9.29
N VAL A 293 7.15 -21.62 -9.49
CA VAL A 293 7.58 -20.30 -8.99
C VAL A 293 7.50 -20.23 -7.46
N CYS A 294 6.42 -20.78 -6.87
CA CYS A 294 6.25 -20.85 -5.42
C CYS A 294 7.38 -21.63 -4.75
N GLU A 295 7.74 -22.82 -5.29
CA GLU A 295 8.79 -23.64 -4.70
C GLU A 295 10.17 -22.99 -4.83
N PHE A 296 10.43 -22.35 -5.96
CA PHE A 296 11.64 -21.54 -6.11
C PHE A 296 11.73 -20.45 -5.01
N ALA A 297 10.63 -19.68 -4.79
CA ALA A 297 10.62 -18.64 -3.78
C ALA A 297 10.76 -19.21 -2.35
N ARG A 298 10.13 -20.36 -2.05
CA ARG A 298 10.33 -21.06 -0.75
C ARG A 298 11.77 -21.54 -0.55
N ASN A 299 12.42 -22.01 -1.60
CA ASN A 299 13.83 -22.41 -1.52
C ASN A 299 14.73 -21.20 -1.21
N LYS A 300 14.46 -20.03 -1.81
CA LYS A 300 15.16 -18.79 -1.44
C LYS A 300 14.98 -18.43 0.04
N ILE A 301 13.77 -18.61 0.61
CA ILE A 301 13.54 -18.39 2.04
C ILE A 301 14.37 -19.36 2.89
N ARG A 302 14.41 -20.65 2.54
CA ARG A 302 15.21 -21.68 3.25
C ARG A 302 16.71 -21.42 3.16
N ASP A 303 17.17 -20.87 2.05
CA ASP A 303 18.58 -20.53 1.85
C ASP A 303 19.01 -19.31 2.69
N ILE A 304 18.09 -18.36 2.93
CA ILE A 304 18.36 -17.12 3.68
C ILE A 304 18.24 -17.33 5.19
N VAL A 305 17.20 -18.05 5.64
CA VAL A 305 16.90 -18.21 7.07
C VAL A 305 17.60 -19.43 7.64
N GLY A 306 18.53 -19.21 8.57
CA GLY A 306 19.42 -20.25 9.08
C GLY A 306 18.72 -21.29 9.99
N ASP A 307 17.64 -20.92 10.71
CA ASP A 307 16.84 -21.86 11.50
C ASP A 307 15.78 -22.55 10.64
N PRO A 308 15.86 -23.87 10.42
CA PRO A 308 14.94 -24.56 9.52
C PRO A 308 13.46 -24.49 9.95
N GLU A 309 13.18 -24.45 11.27
CA GLU A 309 11.82 -24.37 11.76
C GLU A 309 11.20 -22.98 11.44
N THR A 310 11.95 -21.92 11.65
CA THR A 310 11.56 -20.55 11.31
C THR A 310 11.41 -20.40 9.79
N ALA A 311 12.34 -20.93 9.00
CA ALA A 311 12.27 -20.92 7.55
C ALA A 311 10.98 -21.57 7.03
N GLU A 312 10.60 -22.73 7.55
CA GLU A 312 9.37 -23.41 7.15
C GLU A 312 8.08 -22.66 7.56
N LYS A 313 8.09 -21.96 8.71
CA LYS A 313 6.99 -21.07 9.12
C LYS A 313 6.85 -19.85 8.23
N LEU A 314 7.94 -19.37 7.66
CA LEU A 314 7.96 -18.23 6.74
C LEU A 314 7.60 -18.59 5.30
N CYS A 315 7.62 -19.89 4.93
CA CYS A 315 7.24 -20.36 3.60
C CYS A 315 5.72 -20.32 3.39
N PRO A 316 5.17 -19.52 2.43
CA PRO A 316 3.75 -19.57 2.09
C PRO A 316 3.39 -20.91 1.43
N LYS A 317 2.34 -21.58 1.94
CA LYS A 317 1.88 -22.90 1.45
C LYS A 317 0.41 -22.91 1.04
N ASP A 318 -0.37 -21.94 1.52
CA ASP A 318 -1.82 -21.97 1.45
C ASP A 318 -2.40 -21.18 0.26
N TYR A 319 -1.56 -20.50 -0.50
CA TYR A 319 -2.01 -19.70 -1.64
C TYR A 319 -0.93 -19.61 -2.72
N PRO A 320 -1.33 -19.47 -4.01
CA PRO A 320 -0.41 -19.31 -5.13
C PRO A 320 0.25 -17.92 -5.13
N ILE A 321 1.45 -17.81 -5.70
CA ILE A 321 2.08 -16.52 -5.95
C ILE A 321 1.18 -15.68 -6.88
N GLY A 322 1.05 -14.38 -6.58
CA GLY A 322 0.12 -13.50 -7.30
C GLY A 322 -1.29 -13.40 -6.70
N ALA A 323 -1.73 -14.35 -5.84
CA ALA A 323 -3.01 -14.22 -5.13
C ALA A 323 -2.99 -13.13 -4.05
N LYS A 324 -1.80 -12.77 -3.59
CA LYS A 324 -1.50 -11.59 -2.78
C LYS A 324 -0.34 -10.85 -3.45
N ARG A 325 -0.22 -9.54 -3.17
CA ARG A 325 0.92 -8.78 -3.67
C ARG A 325 2.22 -9.45 -3.27
N LEU A 326 3.08 -9.77 -4.24
CA LEU A 326 4.46 -10.14 -3.98
C LEU A 326 5.18 -8.90 -3.49
N CYS A 327 5.67 -8.95 -2.26
CA CYS A 327 6.34 -7.82 -1.63
C CYS A 327 7.81 -7.74 -2.06
N ILE A 328 8.37 -6.54 -2.00
CA ILE A 328 9.83 -6.36 -2.04
C ILE A 328 10.30 -5.88 -0.67
N ASP A 329 11.46 -6.34 -0.24
CA ASP A 329 11.99 -6.10 1.09
C ASP A 329 13.45 -5.63 1.11
N ASN A 330 13.87 -5.18 2.27
CA ASN A 330 15.23 -4.77 2.57
C ASN A 330 15.72 -5.52 3.82
N GLY A 331 15.85 -6.85 3.68
CA GLY A 331 16.38 -7.71 4.73
C GLY A 331 15.32 -8.33 5.65
N TYR A 332 14.10 -8.58 5.15
CA TYR A 332 13.02 -9.17 5.95
C TYR A 332 13.32 -10.60 6.38
N TYR A 333 13.81 -11.45 5.50
CA TYR A 333 14.16 -12.82 5.87
C TYR A 333 15.48 -12.89 6.63
N GLU A 334 16.47 -12.06 6.27
CA GLU A 334 17.75 -11.97 6.92
C GLU A 334 17.66 -11.57 8.40
N MET A 335 16.64 -10.73 8.77
CA MET A 335 16.48 -10.31 10.16
C MET A 335 16.18 -11.48 11.11
N TYR A 336 15.59 -12.59 10.62
CA TYR A 336 15.31 -13.77 11.45
C TYR A 336 16.56 -14.56 11.85
N ASN A 337 17.72 -14.22 11.29
CA ASN A 337 19.02 -14.75 11.73
C ASN A 337 19.62 -13.97 12.91
N ARG A 338 18.92 -12.93 13.41
CA ARG A 338 19.35 -12.14 14.56
C ARG A 338 18.84 -12.76 15.86
N ASP A 339 19.68 -12.75 16.91
CA ASP A 339 19.29 -13.27 18.24
C ASP A 339 18.13 -12.51 18.91
N ASN A 340 17.87 -11.27 18.46
CA ASN A 340 16.84 -10.42 19.00
C ASN A 340 15.53 -10.43 18.19
N VAL A 341 15.31 -11.41 17.31
CA VAL A 341 14.07 -11.53 16.52
C VAL A 341 13.42 -12.88 16.77
N SER A 342 12.12 -12.87 17.00
CA SER A 342 11.31 -14.08 17.19
C SER A 342 10.07 -14.03 16.28
N LEU A 343 9.69 -15.22 15.75
CA LEU A 343 8.46 -15.41 14.97
C LEU A 343 7.44 -16.22 15.80
N VAL A 344 6.22 -15.71 15.90
CA VAL A 344 5.09 -16.37 16.58
C VAL A 344 4.00 -16.68 15.56
N ASP A 345 3.64 -17.95 15.43
CA ASP A 345 2.54 -18.40 14.60
C ASP A 345 1.19 -18.18 15.32
N VAL A 346 0.47 -17.15 14.92
CA VAL A 346 -0.86 -16.84 15.45
C VAL A 346 -2.01 -17.38 14.59
N LYS A 347 -1.72 -18.19 13.59
CA LYS A 347 -2.73 -18.97 12.86
C LYS A 347 -3.20 -20.16 13.72
N ASN A 348 -2.24 -20.87 14.31
CA ASN A 348 -2.51 -22.04 15.15
C ASN A 348 -2.76 -21.67 16.62
N ALA A 349 -2.19 -20.57 17.11
CA ALA A 349 -2.42 -20.02 18.44
C ALA A 349 -2.86 -18.55 18.38
N PRO A 350 -4.13 -18.26 18.03
CA PRO A 350 -4.62 -16.90 17.83
C PRO A 350 -4.42 -15.96 19.01
N ILE A 351 -4.18 -14.67 18.71
CA ILE A 351 -4.19 -13.61 19.72
C ILE A 351 -5.61 -13.50 20.27
N ARG A 352 -5.74 -13.52 21.61
CA ARG A 352 -7.02 -13.48 22.33
C ARG A 352 -7.30 -12.15 23.00
N ALA A 353 -6.26 -11.49 23.52
CA ALA A 353 -6.45 -10.26 24.27
C ALA A 353 -5.13 -9.47 24.38
N PHE A 354 -5.26 -8.21 24.68
CA PHE A 354 -4.21 -7.42 25.30
C PHE A 354 -4.17 -7.73 26.81
N THR A 355 -2.98 -7.74 27.39
CA THR A 355 -2.75 -7.81 28.83
C THR A 355 -2.16 -6.48 29.32
N GLU A 356 -1.97 -6.33 30.62
CA GLU A 356 -1.28 -5.16 31.17
C GLU A 356 0.15 -5.01 30.64
N THR A 357 0.81 -6.14 30.31
CA THR A 357 2.22 -6.16 29.91
C THR A 357 2.45 -6.59 28.45
N GLY A 358 1.41 -6.82 27.65
CA GLY A 358 1.60 -7.25 26.26
C GLY A 358 0.41 -7.94 25.61
N LEU A 359 0.64 -9.09 24.95
CA LEU A 359 -0.35 -9.85 24.21
C LEU A 359 -0.48 -11.28 24.75
N LYS A 360 -1.72 -11.79 24.81
CA LYS A 360 -2.03 -13.17 25.12
C LYS A 360 -2.51 -13.90 23.86
N THR A 361 -1.88 -15.03 23.56
CA THR A 361 -2.36 -16.02 22.60
C THR A 361 -2.97 -17.23 23.31
N ASP A 362 -3.43 -18.24 22.55
CA ASP A 362 -3.90 -19.50 23.16
C ASP A 362 -2.80 -20.23 23.93
N ASP A 363 -1.54 -20.12 23.50
CA ASP A 363 -0.43 -20.90 24.04
C ASP A 363 0.42 -20.12 25.05
N ALA A 364 0.51 -18.78 24.95
CA ALA A 364 1.45 -18.01 25.75
C ALA A 364 1.02 -16.55 25.97
N THR A 365 1.70 -15.88 26.89
CA THR A 365 1.66 -14.43 27.05
C THR A 365 3.04 -13.86 26.69
N TYR A 366 3.03 -12.79 25.91
CA TYR A 366 4.21 -12.10 25.42
C TYR A 366 4.30 -10.73 26.06
N ASP A 367 5.33 -10.50 26.85
CA ASP A 367 5.59 -9.19 27.44
C ASP A 367 6.20 -8.27 26.42
N LEU A 368 5.57 -7.14 26.19
CA LEU A 368 5.91 -6.14 25.18
C LEU A 368 5.85 -4.75 25.82
N ASP A 369 6.71 -3.87 25.37
CA ASP A 369 6.69 -2.45 25.76
C ASP A 369 6.02 -1.61 24.68
N VAL A 370 6.09 -2.06 23.41
CA VAL A 370 5.46 -1.43 22.24
C VAL A 370 4.79 -2.48 21.38
N ILE A 371 3.56 -2.22 20.95
CA ILE A 371 2.82 -3.04 20.00
C ILE A 371 2.55 -2.24 18.72
N VAL A 372 3.01 -2.77 17.59
CA VAL A 372 2.76 -2.22 16.25
C VAL A 372 1.70 -3.05 15.55
N THR A 373 0.57 -2.43 15.21
CA THR A 373 -0.48 -3.09 14.43
C THR A 373 -0.28 -2.80 12.94
N ALA A 374 0.19 -3.81 12.20
CA ALA A 374 0.33 -3.84 10.74
C ALA A 374 -0.75 -4.74 10.12
N THR A 375 -1.99 -4.58 10.59
CA THR A 375 -3.13 -5.45 10.31
C THR A 375 -3.85 -5.14 9.00
N GLY A 376 -3.31 -4.20 8.22
CA GLY A 376 -3.78 -3.86 6.89
C GLY A 376 -5.00 -2.95 6.86
N PHE A 377 -5.73 -3.04 5.75
CA PHE A 377 -6.83 -2.15 5.44
C PHE A 377 -8.08 -2.94 5.04
N ASP A 378 -9.23 -2.31 5.20
CA ASP A 378 -10.44 -2.65 4.47
C ASP A 378 -10.26 -2.10 3.05
N ALA A 379 -9.67 -2.96 2.20
CA ALA A 379 -9.13 -2.55 0.92
C ALA A 379 -10.24 -2.26 -0.11
N VAL A 380 -9.97 -1.31 -1.01
CA VAL A 380 -10.79 -0.89 -2.16
C VAL A 380 -12.09 -0.19 -1.75
N THR A 381 -12.99 -0.86 -1.04
CA THR A 381 -14.34 -0.37 -0.73
C THR A 381 -14.43 0.35 0.63
N GLY A 382 -13.55 0.02 1.57
CA GLY A 382 -13.65 0.47 2.95
C GLY A 382 -13.66 1.99 3.14
N ALA A 383 -12.94 2.73 2.30
CA ALA A 383 -12.94 4.18 2.34
C ALA A 383 -14.31 4.78 1.98
N LEU A 384 -14.97 4.23 0.94
CA LEU A 384 -16.29 4.68 0.50
C LEU A 384 -17.39 4.21 1.45
N SER A 385 -17.30 2.98 1.96
CA SER A 385 -18.28 2.41 2.88
C SER A 385 -18.37 3.16 4.23
N ARG A 386 -17.34 3.93 4.58
CA ARG A 386 -17.33 4.80 5.78
C ARG A 386 -17.97 6.15 5.58
N ILE A 387 -18.28 6.52 4.34
CA ILE A 387 -19.03 7.73 4.00
C ILE A 387 -20.50 7.34 3.84
N ASP A 388 -21.42 8.09 4.46
CA ASP A 388 -22.87 7.86 4.29
C ASP A 388 -23.31 8.40 2.92
N ILE A 389 -23.31 7.51 1.91
CA ILE A 389 -23.61 7.83 0.51
C ILE A 389 -25.01 7.32 0.16
N GLU A 390 -25.86 8.23 -0.28
CA GLU A 390 -27.22 7.97 -0.71
C GLU A 390 -27.44 8.52 -2.13
N GLY A 391 -27.79 7.65 -3.04
CA GLY A 391 -27.98 7.93 -4.47
C GLY A 391 -29.46 8.09 -4.83
N VAL A 392 -29.79 7.76 -6.08
CA VAL A 392 -31.13 7.77 -6.65
C VAL A 392 -32.09 6.88 -5.85
N ASP A 393 -33.36 7.29 -5.71
CA ASP A 393 -34.41 6.60 -4.94
C ASP A 393 -34.04 6.39 -3.46
N GLY A 394 -33.09 7.16 -2.91
CA GLY A 394 -32.63 7.03 -1.53
C GLY A 394 -31.81 5.78 -1.26
N LEU A 395 -31.32 5.10 -2.30
CA LEU A 395 -30.53 3.87 -2.17
C LEU A 395 -29.16 4.17 -1.59
N LYS A 396 -28.84 3.55 -0.46
CA LYS A 396 -27.50 3.67 0.16
C LYS A 396 -26.48 2.78 -0.53
N LEU A 397 -25.26 3.30 -0.69
CA LEU A 397 -24.16 2.56 -1.29
C LEU A 397 -23.88 1.24 -0.55
N ASN A 398 -23.89 1.25 0.79
CA ASN A 398 -23.65 0.06 1.59
C ASN A 398 -24.73 -1.02 1.40
N ASP A 399 -25.99 -0.61 1.18
CA ASP A 399 -27.08 -1.57 0.89
C ASP A 399 -26.90 -2.16 -0.51
N LYS A 400 -26.56 -1.32 -1.50
CA LYS A 400 -26.28 -1.76 -2.88
C LYS A 400 -25.08 -2.73 -2.95
N TRP A 401 -24.08 -2.53 -2.09
CA TRP A 401 -22.85 -3.33 -2.06
C TRP A 401 -22.87 -4.46 -1.01
N SER A 402 -24.02 -4.75 -0.40
CA SER A 402 -24.14 -5.77 0.65
C SER A 402 -23.66 -7.17 0.21
N GLU A 403 -23.88 -7.52 -1.07
CA GLU A 403 -23.41 -8.79 -1.68
C GLU A 403 -22.06 -8.66 -2.42
N GLY A 404 -21.50 -7.46 -2.45
CA GLY A 404 -20.23 -7.14 -3.12
C GLY A 404 -20.30 -5.86 -3.95
N PRO A 405 -19.17 -5.22 -4.22
CA PRO A 405 -19.13 -3.97 -4.94
C PRO A 405 -19.51 -4.14 -6.41
N THR A 406 -20.38 -3.26 -6.89
CA THR A 406 -20.76 -3.16 -8.29
C THR A 406 -20.47 -1.77 -8.82
N SER A 407 -20.00 -1.67 -10.06
CA SER A 407 -19.68 -0.39 -10.70
C SER A 407 -19.80 -0.50 -12.22
N THR A 408 -19.90 0.64 -12.89
CA THR A 408 -19.82 0.74 -14.33
C THR A 408 -18.35 0.90 -14.74
N PHE A 409 -17.85 0.01 -15.60
CA PHE A 409 -16.43 -0.03 -16.02
C PHE A 409 -15.41 -0.17 -14.87
N GLY A 410 -15.82 -0.67 -13.70
CA GLY A 410 -14.93 -0.83 -12.56
C GLY A 410 -14.66 0.45 -11.73
N PHE A 411 -15.17 1.61 -12.10
CA PHE A 411 -14.81 2.88 -11.45
C PHE A 411 -15.91 3.95 -11.39
N MET A 412 -17.10 3.72 -11.98
CA MET A 412 -18.20 4.69 -11.97
C MET A 412 -19.47 4.09 -11.40
N VAL A 413 -20.28 4.91 -10.77
CA VAL A 413 -21.65 4.62 -10.38
C VAL A 413 -22.50 5.80 -10.79
N ALA A 414 -23.64 5.53 -11.43
CA ALA A 414 -24.60 6.56 -11.77
C ALA A 414 -25.51 6.82 -10.56
N GLY A 415 -25.74 8.10 -10.24
CA GLY A 415 -26.73 8.60 -9.29
C GLY A 415 -26.44 8.37 -7.83
#